data_3818b104a63d2eb18265490a1e6a37bb
#
_entry.id   3818b104a63d2eb18265490a1e6a37bb
#
_cell.length_a   1.000
_cell.length_b   1.000
_cell.length_c   1.000
_cell.angle_alpha   90.00
_cell.angle_beta   90.00
_cell.angle_gamma   90.00
#
_symmetry.space_group_name_H-M   'P 1'
#
loop_
_entity.id
_entity.type
_entity.pdbx_description
1 polymer ?
#
loop_
_entity_poly.entity_id
_entity_poly.type
_entity_poly.pdbx_seq_one_letter_code
_entity_poly.pdbx_strand_id
1 'polypeptide(L)'
;GATSGESYIYGQAGERFCVRNSGAKVVVGSIGDHGCEYMTGGRVVILGDIGKNFGAGMSGGIAYIYNERDNAVGRINAGMVDLDKIETHEDETEVKSMIEDYIKYTSSKEAEDILADWETNKSKFIKVMQRDYKRGIAHEIRLQKEQEVQAHVQA
;
A
#
# COMPACT_ATOMS: atom_id res chain seq x y z
N GLY A 1 15.94 1.31 6.66
CA GLY A 1 15.25 0.11 6.32
C GLY A 1 14.54 -0.60 7.46
N ALA A 2 13.25 -0.37 7.62
CA ALA A 2 12.46 -1.13 8.58
C ALA A 2 12.24 -2.55 8.09
N THR A 3 12.36 -3.55 8.98
CA THR A 3 12.23 -4.97 8.64
C THR A 3 10.95 -5.59 9.19
N SER A 4 10.33 -4.99 10.19
CA SER A 4 9.10 -5.48 10.80
C SER A 4 8.46 -4.38 11.64
N GLY A 5 7.28 -4.66 12.17
CA GLY A 5 6.56 -3.77 13.07
C GLY A 5 5.50 -2.95 12.37
N GLU A 6 4.86 -2.09 13.15
CA GLU A 6 3.79 -1.22 12.68
C GLU A 6 4.08 0.21 13.13
N SER A 7 3.75 1.18 12.30
CA SER A 7 3.97 2.59 12.61
C SER A 7 2.80 3.43 12.08
N TYR A 8 2.32 4.34 12.91
CA TYR A 8 1.18 5.20 12.58
C TYR A 8 1.59 6.65 12.84
N ILE A 9 1.78 7.42 11.75
CA ILE A 9 2.33 8.77 11.82
C ILE A 9 1.23 9.77 11.46
N TYR A 10 0.81 10.56 12.45
CA TYR A 10 -0.16 11.63 12.24
C TYR A 10 0.50 12.83 11.54
N GLY A 11 -0.17 13.33 10.49
CA GLY A 11 0.30 14.47 9.75
C GLY A 11 1.29 14.10 8.64
N GLN A 12 2.29 14.94 8.46
CA GLN A 12 3.25 14.81 7.35
C GLN A 12 4.58 14.23 7.81
N ALA A 13 5.03 13.18 7.11
CA ALA A 13 6.41 12.72 7.21
C ALA A 13 7.28 13.46 6.18
N GLY A 14 8.58 13.50 6.41
CA GLY A 14 9.53 14.18 5.55
C GLY A 14 9.87 13.41 4.27
N GLU A 15 10.98 13.80 3.65
CA GLU A 15 11.52 13.13 2.48
C GLU A 15 12.07 11.74 2.82
N ARG A 16 12.15 10.87 1.81
CA ARG A 16 12.71 9.52 1.90
C ARG A 16 11.95 8.62 2.88
N PHE A 17 10.68 8.84 3.03
CA PHE A 17 9.81 8.03 3.88
C PHE A 17 9.77 6.58 3.38
N CYS A 18 9.93 5.62 4.29
CA CYS A 18 9.93 4.17 4.00
C CYS A 18 10.96 3.72 2.96
N VAL A 19 12.06 4.43 2.81
CA VAL A 19 13.18 4.00 1.96
C VAL A 19 13.72 2.67 2.48
N ARG A 20 13.87 1.69 1.59
CA ARG A 20 14.33 0.32 1.88
C ARG A 20 13.48 -0.43 2.89
N ASN A 21 12.22 -0.07 3.06
CA ASN A 21 11.31 -0.85 3.90
C ASN A 21 11.22 -2.29 3.35
N SER A 22 11.39 -3.27 4.21
CA SER A 22 11.37 -4.70 3.82
C SER A 22 10.27 -5.51 4.51
N GLY A 23 9.56 -4.97 5.49
CA GLY A 23 8.53 -5.75 6.17
C GLY A 23 7.60 -4.98 7.09
N ALA A 24 7.85 -3.70 7.34
CA ALA A 24 7.00 -2.91 8.25
C ALA A 24 5.70 -2.48 7.58
N LYS A 25 4.65 -2.36 8.39
CA LYS A 25 3.37 -1.76 8.00
C LYS A 25 3.33 -0.33 8.52
N VAL A 26 3.04 0.62 7.66
CA VAL A 26 3.06 2.04 8.00
C VAL A 26 1.85 2.75 7.43
N VAL A 27 1.22 3.60 8.24
CA VAL A 27 0.17 4.52 7.79
C VAL A 27 0.59 5.93 8.14
N VAL A 28 0.48 6.84 7.18
CA VAL A 28 0.88 8.24 7.34
C VAL A 28 -0.08 9.18 6.61
N GLY A 29 -0.19 10.42 7.05
CA GLY A 29 -1.03 11.43 6.40
C GLY A 29 -0.50 11.83 5.03
N SER A 30 0.67 12.42 4.97
CA SER A 30 1.33 12.80 3.71
C SER A 30 2.84 12.65 3.82
N ILE A 31 3.54 12.65 2.69
CA ILE A 31 5.00 12.50 2.65
C ILE A 31 5.64 13.47 1.67
N GLY A 32 6.95 13.68 1.81
CA GLY A 32 7.75 14.45 0.87
C GLY A 32 8.27 13.61 -0.30
N ASP A 33 9.35 14.06 -0.91
CA ASP A 33 9.96 13.41 -2.09
C ASP A 33 10.65 12.09 -1.73
N HIS A 34 10.83 11.23 -2.72
CA HIS A 34 11.56 9.97 -2.62
C HIS A 34 10.94 8.93 -1.68
N GLY A 35 9.62 8.95 -1.49
CA GLY A 35 8.93 7.96 -0.67
C GLY A 35 9.04 6.55 -1.24
N CYS A 36 9.17 5.56 -0.37
CA CYS A 36 9.23 4.14 -0.69
C CYS A 36 10.31 3.75 -1.72
N GLU A 37 11.36 4.55 -1.89
CA GLU A 37 12.48 4.17 -2.75
C GLU A 37 13.15 2.89 -2.24
N TYR A 38 13.49 2.00 -3.17
CA TYR A 38 14.13 0.73 -2.89
C TYR A 38 13.39 -0.15 -1.88
N MET A 39 12.09 0.07 -1.69
CA MET A 39 11.26 -0.77 -0.84
C MET A 39 11.22 -2.20 -1.39
N THR A 40 11.42 -3.19 -0.53
CA THR A 40 11.47 -4.61 -0.91
C THR A 40 10.35 -5.45 -0.32
N GLY A 41 9.60 -4.92 0.64
CA GLY A 41 8.50 -5.62 1.29
C GLY A 41 7.70 -4.67 2.17
N GLY A 42 6.73 -5.20 2.90
CA GLY A 42 5.89 -4.43 3.79
C GLY A 42 4.66 -3.84 3.12
N ARG A 43 3.94 -3.04 3.88
CA ARG A 43 2.71 -2.37 3.42
C ARG A 43 2.74 -0.92 3.88
N VAL A 44 2.40 -0.01 2.99
CA VAL A 44 2.36 1.43 3.29
C VAL A 44 1.02 1.99 2.82
N VAL A 45 0.36 2.77 3.68
CA VAL A 45 -0.85 3.50 3.33
C VAL A 45 -0.59 4.99 3.53
N ILE A 46 -0.80 5.78 2.49
CA ILE A 46 -0.61 7.24 2.52
C ILE A 46 -1.95 7.89 2.22
N LEU A 47 -2.44 8.69 3.17
CA LEU A 47 -3.79 9.26 3.14
C LEU A 47 -3.84 10.63 2.49
N GLY A 48 -2.71 11.20 2.12
CA GLY A 48 -2.63 12.53 1.51
C GLY A 48 -1.60 12.60 0.39
N ASP A 49 -0.97 13.75 0.25
CA ASP A 49 -0.06 14.02 -0.86
C ASP A 49 1.25 13.24 -0.75
N ILE A 50 1.82 12.92 -1.91
CA ILE A 50 3.17 12.38 -2.05
C ILE A 50 4.03 13.39 -2.81
N GLY A 51 5.34 13.30 -2.61
CA GLY A 51 6.30 14.08 -3.39
C GLY A 51 6.75 13.38 -4.66
N LYS A 52 7.81 13.87 -5.29
CA LYS A 52 8.36 13.35 -6.55
C LYS A 52 9.10 12.03 -6.34
N ASN A 53 9.23 11.26 -7.40
CA ASN A 53 10.00 10.01 -7.46
C ASN A 53 9.55 8.93 -6.46
N PHE A 54 8.26 8.90 -6.17
CA PHE A 54 7.71 7.86 -5.31
C PHE A 54 7.90 6.47 -5.93
N GLY A 55 8.41 5.54 -5.15
CA GLY A 55 8.56 4.13 -5.55
C GLY A 55 9.76 3.86 -6.46
N ALA A 56 10.69 4.79 -6.63
CA ALA A 56 11.88 4.55 -7.45
C ALA A 56 12.69 3.37 -6.93
N GLY A 57 13.04 2.42 -7.81
CA GLY A 57 13.77 1.22 -7.44
C GLY A 57 13.01 0.24 -6.54
N MET A 58 11.72 0.42 -6.36
CA MET A 58 10.88 -0.48 -5.57
C MET A 58 10.84 -1.86 -6.21
N SER A 59 11.17 -2.90 -5.46
CA SER A 59 11.20 -4.29 -5.94
C SER A 59 10.20 -5.21 -5.28
N GLY A 60 9.59 -4.81 -4.17
CA GLY A 60 8.59 -5.59 -3.46
C GLY A 60 7.78 -4.72 -2.51
N GLY A 61 6.82 -5.32 -1.83
CA GLY A 61 5.89 -4.61 -0.99
C GLY A 61 4.75 -3.97 -1.78
N ILE A 62 3.82 -3.37 -1.07
CA ILE A 62 2.66 -2.69 -1.66
C ILE A 62 2.48 -1.35 -0.98
N ALA A 63 2.27 -0.30 -1.76
CA ALA A 63 1.89 1.01 -1.27
C ALA A 63 0.50 1.37 -1.78
N TYR A 64 -0.35 1.88 -0.88
CA TYR A 64 -1.68 2.37 -1.21
C TYR A 64 -1.70 3.88 -0.98
N ILE A 65 -2.04 4.65 -2.01
CA ILE A 65 -2.06 6.11 -1.95
C ILE A 65 -3.49 6.60 -2.16
N TYR A 66 -3.99 7.36 -1.19
CA TYR A 66 -5.30 8.02 -1.32
C TYR A 66 -5.16 9.26 -2.20
N ASN A 67 -5.54 9.12 -3.47
CA ASN A 67 -5.35 10.13 -4.51
C ASN A 67 -6.55 11.07 -4.61
N GLU A 68 -6.89 11.74 -3.51
CA GLU A 68 -8.05 12.62 -3.45
C GLU A 68 -7.96 13.79 -4.43
N ARG A 69 -6.77 14.37 -4.57
CA ARG A 69 -6.52 15.54 -5.42
C ARG A 69 -6.18 15.19 -6.86
N ASP A 70 -6.14 13.89 -7.18
CA ASP A 70 -5.82 13.37 -8.52
C ASP A 70 -4.45 13.87 -9.06
N ASN A 71 -3.47 13.99 -8.18
CA ASN A 71 -2.13 14.48 -8.53
C ASN A 71 -1.00 13.48 -8.26
N ALA A 72 -1.34 12.28 -7.79
CA ALA A 72 -0.33 11.32 -7.37
C ALA A 72 0.35 10.60 -8.54
N VAL A 73 -0.37 10.29 -9.61
CA VAL A 73 0.15 9.47 -10.72
C VAL A 73 1.41 10.08 -11.33
N GLY A 74 1.42 11.39 -11.57
CA GLY A 74 2.59 12.08 -12.14
C GLY A 74 3.80 12.16 -11.20
N ARG A 75 3.64 11.83 -9.94
CA ARG A 75 4.71 11.85 -8.93
C ARG A 75 5.29 10.46 -8.66
N ILE A 76 4.63 9.41 -9.14
CA ILE A 76 5.10 8.03 -8.97
C ILE A 76 6.08 7.70 -10.08
N ASN A 77 7.22 7.10 -9.71
CA ASN A 77 8.18 6.58 -10.68
C ASN A 77 7.65 5.25 -11.24
N ALA A 78 6.96 5.31 -12.37
CA ALA A 78 6.18 4.21 -12.92
C ALA A 78 6.97 3.26 -13.82
N GLY A 79 8.31 3.38 -13.90
CA GLY A 79 9.11 2.57 -14.82
C GLY A 79 9.01 1.07 -14.59
N MET A 80 8.94 0.63 -13.33
CA MET A 80 8.94 -0.78 -12.94
C MET A 80 7.71 -1.21 -12.15
N VAL A 81 6.76 -0.31 -11.91
CA VAL A 81 5.59 -0.59 -11.07
C VAL A 81 4.30 -0.52 -11.87
N ASP A 82 3.30 -1.28 -11.42
CA ASP A 82 1.93 -1.16 -11.90
C ASP A 82 1.12 -0.30 -10.93
N LEU A 83 0.21 0.49 -11.49
CA LEU A 83 -0.72 1.34 -10.76
C LEU A 83 -2.11 0.74 -10.92
N ASP A 84 -2.58 0.09 -9.86
CA ASP A 84 -3.89 -0.56 -9.85
C ASP A 84 -4.84 0.14 -8.90
N LYS A 85 -6.08 -0.28 -8.92
CA LYS A 85 -7.10 0.12 -7.94
C LYS A 85 -7.24 -0.97 -6.87
N ILE A 86 -7.98 -0.68 -5.81
CA ILE A 86 -8.38 -1.71 -4.84
C ILE A 86 -9.52 -2.51 -5.49
N GLU A 87 -9.23 -3.73 -5.93
CA GLU A 87 -10.17 -4.55 -6.68
C GLU A 87 -10.60 -5.81 -5.93
N THR A 88 -9.74 -6.33 -5.04
CA THR A 88 -10.03 -7.57 -4.31
C THR A 88 -10.52 -7.28 -2.90
N HIS A 89 -11.29 -8.24 -2.36
CA HIS A 89 -11.76 -8.16 -0.97
C HIS A 89 -10.58 -8.16 0.01
N GLU A 90 -9.54 -8.90 -0.28
CA GLU A 90 -8.33 -8.95 0.54
C GLU A 90 -7.64 -7.61 0.63
N ASP A 91 -7.48 -6.92 -0.50
CA ASP A 91 -6.88 -5.57 -0.54
C ASP A 91 -7.73 -4.57 0.24
N GLU A 92 -9.04 -4.61 0.02
CA GLU A 92 -9.99 -3.74 0.72
C GLU A 92 -9.93 -3.94 2.23
N THR A 93 -9.94 -5.19 2.69
CA THR A 93 -9.87 -5.53 4.11
C THR A 93 -8.55 -5.07 4.72
N GLU A 94 -7.44 -5.26 4.02
CA GLU A 94 -6.12 -4.84 4.49
C GLU A 94 -6.05 -3.33 4.67
N VAL A 95 -6.46 -2.55 3.66
CA VAL A 95 -6.43 -1.09 3.71
C VAL A 95 -7.34 -0.56 4.81
N LYS A 96 -8.58 -1.06 4.90
CA LYS A 96 -9.51 -0.66 5.95
C LYS A 96 -8.96 -0.94 7.34
N SER A 97 -8.41 -2.13 7.55
CA SER A 97 -7.82 -2.52 8.84
C SER A 97 -6.67 -1.59 9.23
N MET A 98 -5.79 -1.26 8.29
CA MET A 98 -4.68 -0.36 8.54
C MET A 98 -5.17 1.06 8.87
N ILE A 99 -6.19 1.55 8.18
CA ILE A 99 -6.78 2.87 8.46
C ILE A 99 -7.49 2.87 9.83
N GLU A 100 -8.20 1.81 10.17
CA GLU A 100 -8.84 1.67 11.49
C GLU A 100 -7.82 1.73 12.62
N ASP A 101 -6.69 1.03 12.48
CA ASP A 101 -5.60 1.09 13.45
C ASP A 101 -4.98 2.49 13.52
N TYR A 102 -4.83 3.15 12.39
CA TYR A 102 -4.34 4.53 12.34
C TYR A 102 -5.25 5.47 13.13
N ILE A 103 -6.56 5.35 12.95
CA ILE A 103 -7.55 6.14 13.70
C ILE A 103 -7.43 5.87 15.21
N LYS A 104 -7.29 4.60 15.58
CA LYS A 104 -7.16 4.18 16.98
C LYS A 104 -5.98 4.86 17.68
N TYR A 105 -4.85 5.01 17.00
CA TYR A 105 -3.64 5.57 17.58
C TYR A 105 -3.46 7.08 17.38
N THR A 106 -4.13 7.67 16.39
CA THR A 106 -3.94 9.09 16.05
C THR A 106 -5.18 9.94 16.21
N SER A 107 -6.37 9.34 16.29
CA SER A 107 -7.66 10.02 16.29
C SER A 107 -7.87 10.94 15.08
N SER A 108 -7.31 10.58 13.92
CA SER A 108 -7.37 11.36 12.69
C SER A 108 -8.80 11.47 12.17
N LYS A 109 -9.31 12.68 12.07
CA LYS A 109 -10.62 12.93 11.49
C LYS A 109 -10.65 12.67 9.98
N GLU A 110 -9.56 13.00 9.29
CA GLU A 110 -9.43 12.74 7.85
C GLU A 110 -9.56 11.26 7.55
N ALA A 111 -8.92 10.41 8.34
CA ALA A 111 -9.03 8.97 8.19
C ALA A 111 -10.44 8.46 8.52
N GLU A 112 -11.08 9.01 9.53
CA GLU A 112 -12.48 8.69 9.86
C GLU A 112 -13.41 9.03 8.70
N ASP A 113 -13.23 10.20 8.09
CA ASP A 113 -14.03 10.65 6.95
C ASP A 113 -13.86 9.72 5.74
N ILE A 114 -12.64 9.22 5.49
CA ILE A 114 -12.39 8.26 4.42
C ILE A 114 -13.18 6.97 4.64
N LEU A 115 -13.18 6.43 5.87
CA LEU A 115 -13.93 5.22 6.19
C LEU A 115 -15.43 5.44 6.23
N ALA A 116 -15.89 6.64 6.61
CA ALA A 116 -17.32 6.95 6.69
C ALA A 116 -18.03 6.83 5.33
N ASP A 117 -17.34 7.12 4.23
CA ASP A 117 -17.85 6.97 2.86
C ASP A 117 -16.94 6.04 2.05
N TRP A 118 -16.66 4.87 2.62
CA TRP A 118 -15.70 3.93 2.06
C TRP A 118 -16.03 3.47 0.64
N GLU A 119 -17.30 3.20 0.34
CA GLU A 119 -17.72 2.74 -0.98
C GLU A 119 -17.38 3.74 -2.09
N THR A 120 -17.47 5.04 -1.80
CA THR A 120 -17.03 6.08 -2.72
C THR A 120 -15.51 6.24 -2.70
N ASN A 121 -14.90 6.26 -1.52
CA ASN A 121 -13.50 6.65 -1.35
C ASN A 121 -12.52 5.53 -1.73
N LYS A 122 -12.91 4.26 -1.64
CA LYS A 122 -12.01 3.17 -2.01
C LYS A 122 -11.52 3.25 -3.47
N SER A 123 -12.33 3.79 -4.37
CA SER A 123 -11.94 3.94 -5.77
C SER A 123 -10.89 5.03 -6.01
N LYS A 124 -10.63 5.87 -5.02
CA LYS A 124 -9.62 6.93 -5.07
C LYS A 124 -8.24 6.45 -4.66
N PHE A 125 -8.11 5.24 -4.15
CA PHE A 125 -6.81 4.66 -3.81
C PHE A 125 -6.09 4.13 -5.04
N ILE A 126 -4.79 4.38 -5.10
CA ILE A 126 -3.88 3.78 -6.08
C ILE A 126 -3.04 2.75 -5.37
N LYS A 127 -3.05 1.52 -5.89
CA LYS A 127 -2.20 0.44 -5.40
C LYS A 127 -0.93 0.39 -6.25
N VAL A 128 0.20 0.65 -5.62
CA VAL A 128 1.51 0.65 -6.28
C VAL A 128 2.26 -0.63 -5.93
N MET A 129 2.60 -1.41 -6.95
CA MET A 129 3.28 -2.69 -6.76
C MET A 129 4.20 -2.95 -7.95
N GLN A 130 5.43 -3.43 -7.68
CA GLN A 130 6.38 -3.78 -8.72
C GLN A 130 5.88 -4.98 -9.54
N ARG A 131 6.09 -4.97 -10.86
CA ARG A 131 5.50 -5.96 -11.77
C ARG A 131 5.91 -7.39 -11.48
N ASP A 132 7.18 -7.64 -11.25
CA ASP A 132 7.67 -8.99 -10.99
C ASP A 132 7.19 -9.52 -9.65
N TYR A 133 7.12 -8.64 -8.64
CA TYR A 133 6.54 -8.95 -7.34
C TYR A 133 5.06 -9.32 -7.47
N LYS A 134 4.31 -8.56 -8.26
CA LYS A 134 2.90 -8.83 -8.55
C LYS A 134 2.71 -10.19 -9.22
N ARG A 135 3.55 -10.52 -10.21
CA ARG A 135 3.52 -11.82 -10.89
C ARG A 135 3.85 -12.96 -9.92
N GLY A 136 4.81 -12.77 -9.02
CA GLY A 136 5.17 -13.75 -8.01
C GLY A 136 4.03 -14.05 -7.06
N ILE A 137 3.34 -13.03 -6.57
CA ILE A 137 2.15 -13.21 -5.71
C ILE A 137 1.05 -13.97 -6.46
N ALA A 138 0.75 -13.59 -7.69
CA ALA A 138 -0.27 -14.26 -8.49
C ALA A 138 0.08 -15.72 -8.74
N HIS A 139 1.35 -16.03 -8.99
CA HIS A 139 1.84 -17.39 -9.16
C HIS A 139 1.69 -18.22 -7.88
N GLU A 140 2.06 -17.69 -6.74
CA GLU A 140 1.91 -18.36 -5.45
C GLU A 140 0.44 -18.66 -5.12
N ILE A 141 -0.45 -17.71 -5.36
CA ILE A 141 -1.89 -17.91 -5.15
C ILE A 141 -2.40 -19.03 -6.03
N ARG A 142 -1.98 -19.09 -7.29
CA ARG A 142 -2.37 -20.15 -8.21
C ARG A 142 -1.89 -21.53 -7.74
N LEU A 143 -0.64 -21.62 -7.27
CA LEU A 143 -0.08 -22.86 -6.74
C LEU A 143 -0.83 -23.34 -5.49
N GLN A 144 -1.19 -22.45 -4.60
CA GLN A 144 -1.97 -22.78 -3.41
C GLN A 144 -3.34 -23.34 -3.79
N LYS A 145 -4.01 -22.74 -4.76
CA LYS A 145 -5.30 -23.22 -5.24
C LYS A 145 -5.21 -24.61 -5.88
N GLU A 146 -4.17 -24.85 -6.67
CA GLU A 146 -3.91 -26.17 -7.27
C GLU A 146 -3.67 -27.23 -6.20
N GLN A 147 -2.92 -26.92 -5.15
CA GLN A 147 -2.67 -27.83 -4.02
C GLN A 147 -3.96 -28.12 -3.26
N GLU A 148 -4.80 -27.13 -3.02
CA GLU A 148 -6.10 -27.32 -2.36
C GLU A 148 -7.00 -28.25 -3.18
N VAL A 149 -7.05 -28.08 -4.49
CA VAL A 149 -7.83 -28.95 -5.38
C VAL A 149 -7.32 -30.38 -5.34
N GLN A 150 -5.99 -30.60 -5.39
CA GLN A 150 -5.39 -31.93 -5.31
C GLN A 150 -5.67 -32.60 -3.97
N ALA A 151 -5.54 -31.87 -2.87
CA ALA A 151 -5.86 -32.39 -1.55
C ALA A 151 -7.32 -32.81 -1.44
N HIS A 152 -8.24 -32.07 -2.07
CA HIS A 152 -9.66 -32.37 -2.10
C HIS A 152 -9.96 -33.64 -2.91
N VAL A 153 -9.26 -33.85 -4.02
CA VAL A 153 -9.41 -35.03 -4.88
C VAL A 153 -8.86 -36.29 -4.22
N GLN A 154 -7.83 -36.18 -3.41
CA GLN A 154 -7.19 -37.30 -2.70
C GLN A 154 -7.87 -37.70 -1.39
N ALA A 155 -8.79 -36.90 -0.91
CA ALA A 155 -9.46 -37.13 0.37
C ALA A 155 -10.55 -38.21 0.28
#